data_ce2fa80c76e1b0fab75d2cee206cadfe
#
_entry.id   ce2fa80c76e1b0fab75d2cee206cadfe
#
_cell.length_a   1.000
_cell.length_b   1.000
_cell.length_c   1.000
_cell.angle_alpha   90.00
_cell.angle_beta   90.00
_cell.angle_gamma   90.00
#
_symmetry.space_group_name_H-M   'P 1'
#
loop_
_entity.id
_entity.type
_entity.pdbx_description
1 polymer ?
#
loop_
_entity_poly.entity_id
_entity_poly.type
_entity_poly.pdbx_seq_one_letter_code
_entity_poly.pdbx_strand_id
1 'polypeptide(L)'
;MRKKRDSRFREIISVLRKHNITRGLSPKKLRLIMEDLGPTFVKIGQIMALHSDILPKAYCDELMGLCTDARPMPFEEAVSVIDESYGRSWKKVFASIEETPIGSASIAQVHRAVLKSGEEVVVKIQRKGIYEMMARDIEFIRKAIKLMPPISLKGMVDLQYCMLAD
;
A
#
# COMPACT_ATOMS: atom_id res chain seq x y z
N MET A 1 7.62 -21.06 3.56
CA MET A 1 7.30 -20.07 2.51
C MET A 1 6.21 -20.50 1.52
N ARG A 2 6.16 -21.75 1.03
CA ARG A 2 5.14 -22.23 0.07
C ARG A 2 3.69 -22.09 0.57
N LYS A 3 3.37 -22.48 1.82
CA LYS A 3 2.02 -22.39 2.44
C LYS A 3 1.43 -20.96 2.49
N LYS A 4 2.25 -19.91 2.76
CA LYS A 4 1.76 -18.51 2.82
C LYS A 4 1.45 -17.94 1.42
N ARG A 5 2.14 -18.43 0.39
CA ARG A 5 1.92 -18.05 -1.02
C ARG A 5 0.60 -18.61 -1.56
N ASP A 6 0.30 -19.87 -1.23
CA ASP A 6 -0.96 -20.51 -1.63
C ASP A 6 -2.17 -19.86 -0.95
N SER A 7 -1.99 -19.32 0.27
CA SER A 7 -3.03 -18.57 0.99
C SER A 7 -3.36 -17.26 0.29
N ARG A 8 -2.37 -16.47 -0.13
CA ARG A 8 -2.59 -15.17 -0.80
C ARG A 8 -3.23 -15.32 -2.17
N PHE A 9 -2.83 -16.33 -2.93
CA PHE A 9 -3.47 -16.65 -4.20
C PHE A 9 -4.96 -16.97 -4.03
N ARG A 10 -5.32 -17.78 -3.03
CA ARG A 10 -6.72 -18.12 -2.73
C ARG A 10 -7.52 -16.88 -2.33
N GLU A 11 -6.93 -15.99 -1.55
CA GLU A 11 -7.53 -14.72 -1.15
C GLU A 11 -7.85 -13.86 -2.36
N ILE A 12 -6.90 -13.65 -3.29
CA ILE A 12 -7.10 -12.91 -4.52
C ILE A 12 -8.24 -13.53 -5.34
N ILE A 13 -8.24 -14.84 -5.55
CA ILE A 13 -9.31 -15.54 -6.28
C ILE A 13 -10.67 -15.37 -5.56
N SER A 14 -10.69 -15.41 -4.25
CA SER A 14 -11.90 -15.20 -3.46
C SER A 14 -12.48 -13.80 -3.67
N VAL A 15 -11.63 -12.77 -3.63
CA VAL A 15 -12.04 -11.39 -3.88
C VAL A 15 -12.57 -11.21 -5.31
N LEU A 16 -11.88 -11.75 -6.31
CA LEU A 16 -12.32 -11.67 -7.70
C LEU A 16 -13.68 -12.36 -7.91
N ARG A 17 -13.91 -13.50 -7.26
CA ARG A 17 -15.22 -14.21 -7.29
C ARG A 17 -16.29 -13.42 -6.57
N LYS A 18 -16.02 -12.85 -5.39
CA LYS A 18 -16.93 -11.99 -4.62
C LYS A 18 -17.47 -10.85 -5.48
N HIS A 19 -16.62 -10.25 -6.31
CA HIS A 19 -17.00 -9.14 -7.19
C HIS A 19 -17.50 -9.59 -8.57
N ASN A 20 -17.69 -10.89 -8.81
CA ASN A 20 -18.20 -11.42 -10.08
C ASN A 20 -17.49 -10.84 -11.32
N ILE A 21 -16.14 -10.91 -11.32
CA ILE A 21 -15.30 -10.31 -12.38
C ILE A 21 -15.63 -10.86 -13.78
N THR A 22 -16.11 -12.10 -13.87
CA THR A 22 -16.51 -12.76 -15.12
C THR A 22 -17.70 -12.09 -15.81
N ARG A 23 -18.47 -11.28 -15.08
CA ARG A 23 -19.59 -10.47 -15.60
C ARG A 23 -19.18 -9.05 -15.99
N GLY A 24 -17.90 -8.83 -16.22
CA GLY A 24 -17.32 -7.54 -16.57
C GLY A 24 -16.80 -6.76 -15.36
N LEU A 25 -15.85 -5.88 -15.65
CA LEU A 25 -15.17 -5.03 -14.70
C LEU A 25 -15.65 -3.59 -14.88
N SER A 26 -16.50 -3.09 -13.98
CA SER A 26 -16.88 -1.68 -13.95
C SER A 26 -15.88 -0.86 -13.11
N PRO A 27 -15.81 0.47 -13.30
CA PRO A 27 -14.95 1.35 -12.47
C PRO A 27 -15.13 1.11 -10.98
N LYS A 28 -16.36 1.13 -10.48
CA LYS A 28 -16.70 0.86 -9.07
C LYS A 28 -16.24 -0.52 -8.59
N LYS A 29 -16.41 -1.57 -9.43
CA LYS A 29 -15.93 -2.90 -9.10
C LYS A 29 -14.40 -2.93 -8.95
N LEU A 30 -13.69 -2.25 -9.86
CA LEU A 30 -12.22 -2.18 -9.79
C LEU A 30 -11.78 -1.57 -8.45
N ARG A 31 -12.36 -0.42 -8.05
CA ARG A 31 -12.05 0.21 -6.77
C ARG A 31 -12.30 -0.73 -5.59
N LEU A 32 -13.48 -1.35 -5.51
CA LEU A 32 -13.82 -2.27 -4.43
C LEU A 32 -12.91 -3.50 -4.37
N ILE A 33 -12.47 -4.02 -5.53
CA ILE A 33 -11.49 -5.11 -5.60
C ILE A 33 -10.14 -4.65 -5.02
N MET A 34 -9.66 -3.44 -5.36
CA MET A 34 -8.41 -2.88 -4.83
C MET A 34 -8.49 -2.71 -3.31
N GLU A 35 -9.61 -2.22 -2.78
CA GLU A 35 -9.85 -2.07 -1.34
C GLU A 35 -9.83 -3.43 -0.63
N ASP A 36 -10.56 -4.42 -1.14
CA ASP A 36 -10.63 -5.77 -0.56
C ASP A 36 -9.29 -6.51 -0.62
N LEU A 37 -8.48 -6.26 -1.64
CA LEU A 37 -7.13 -6.85 -1.78
C LEU A 37 -6.09 -6.21 -0.85
N GLY A 38 -6.39 -5.02 -0.33
CA GLY A 38 -5.61 -4.37 0.71
C GLY A 38 -4.52 -3.42 0.22
N PRO A 39 -3.59 -3.02 1.13
CA PRO A 39 -2.73 -1.84 0.96
C PRO A 39 -1.92 -1.79 -0.32
N THR A 40 -1.36 -2.90 -0.76
CA THR A 40 -0.59 -2.99 -2.01
C THR A 40 -1.43 -2.58 -3.22
N PHE A 41 -2.63 -3.16 -3.32
CA PHE A 41 -3.54 -2.91 -4.45
C PHE A 41 -4.17 -1.52 -4.36
N VAL A 42 -4.44 -1.02 -3.16
CA VAL A 42 -4.86 0.37 -2.93
C VAL A 42 -3.80 1.33 -3.47
N LYS A 43 -2.52 1.13 -3.13
CA LYS A 43 -1.42 1.96 -3.65
C LYS A 43 -1.29 1.87 -5.17
N ILE A 44 -1.42 0.67 -5.75
CA ILE A 44 -1.45 0.49 -7.22
C ILE A 44 -2.62 1.27 -7.84
N GLY A 45 -3.81 1.14 -7.28
CA GLY A 45 -4.99 1.85 -7.77
C GLY A 45 -4.85 3.37 -7.70
N GLN A 46 -4.24 3.91 -6.63
CA GLN A 46 -3.92 5.33 -6.49
C GLN A 46 -2.95 5.82 -7.59
N ILE A 47 -1.93 5.02 -7.93
CA ILE A 47 -1.01 5.33 -9.03
C ILE A 47 -1.77 5.29 -10.36
N MET A 48 -2.57 4.24 -10.61
CA MET A 48 -3.35 4.09 -11.84
C MET A 48 -4.37 5.21 -12.03
N ALA A 49 -4.90 5.79 -10.95
CA ALA A 49 -5.82 6.92 -11.00
C ALA A 49 -5.22 8.17 -11.68
N LEU A 50 -3.90 8.31 -11.65
CA LEU A 50 -3.16 9.43 -12.26
C LEU A 50 -2.80 9.19 -13.74
N HIS A 51 -3.06 7.99 -14.27
CA HIS A 51 -2.67 7.54 -15.59
C HIS A 51 -3.87 7.39 -16.55
N SER A 52 -4.45 8.52 -16.97
CA SER A 52 -5.53 8.54 -17.96
C SER A 52 -5.08 8.16 -19.38
N ASP A 53 -3.79 8.05 -19.62
CA ASP A 53 -3.15 7.52 -20.81
C ASP A 53 -3.23 5.96 -20.88
N ILE A 54 -3.39 5.31 -19.73
CA ILE A 54 -3.47 3.84 -19.60
C ILE A 54 -4.92 3.38 -19.39
N LEU A 55 -5.69 4.11 -18.58
CA LEU A 55 -7.07 3.77 -18.21
C LEU A 55 -8.08 4.79 -18.71
N PRO A 56 -9.28 4.36 -19.11
CA PRO A 56 -10.37 5.28 -19.40
C PRO A 56 -10.66 6.20 -18.20
N LYS A 57 -10.97 7.46 -18.48
CA LYS A 57 -11.20 8.49 -17.45
C LYS A 57 -12.16 8.06 -16.34
N ALA A 58 -13.25 7.35 -16.68
CA ALA A 58 -14.22 6.87 -15.69
C ALA A 58 -13.60 5.94 -14.62
N TYR A 59 -12.57 5.16 -14.98
CA TYR A 59 -11.82 4.32 -14.04
C TYR A 59 -10.88 5.15 -13.17
N CYS A 60 -10.18 6.13 -13.77
CA CYS A 60 -9.31 7.04 -13.03
C CYS A 60 -10.12 7.82 -11.99
N ASP A 61 -11.27 8.40 -12.38
CA ASP A 61 -12.14 9.18 -11.50
C ASP A 61 -12.64 8.32 -10.32
N GLU A 62 -13.00 7.07 -10.54
CA GLU A 62 -13.44 6.17 -9.46
C GLU A 62 -12.28 5.76 -8.55
N LEU A 63 -11.10 5.49 -9.11
CA LEU A 63 -9.90 5.14 -8.34
C LEU A 63 -9.36 6.30 -7.49
N MET A 64 -9.62 7.56 -7.86
CA MET A 64 -9.34 8.71 -6.99
C MET A 64 -10.09 8.62 -5.65
N GLY A 65 -11.19 7.89 -5.59
CA GLY A 65 -11.92 7.60 -4.35
C GLY A 65 -11.28 6.52 -3.47
N LEU A 66 -10.15 5.93 -3.86
CA LEU A 66 -9.41 5.00 -2.98
C LEU A 66 -8.94 5.75 -1.75
N CYS A 67 -9.45 5.31 -0.59
CA CYS A 67 -9.29 6.00 0.67
C CYS A 67 -7.82 6.18 1.03
N THR A 68 -7.42 7.41 1.28
CA THR A 68 -6.09 7.73 1.81
C THR A 68 -6.07 7.66 3.33
N ASP A 69 -7.24 7.80 3.97
CA ASP A 69 -7.36 7.80 5.43
C ASP A 69 -7.59 6.38 5.94
N ALA A 70 -6.51 5.73 6.33
CA ALA A 70 -6.59 4.47 7.05
C ALA A 70 -6.70 4.72 8.56
N ARG A 71 -7.39 3.81 9.27
CA ARG A 71 -7.42 3.87 10.73
C ARG A 71 -5.99 3.88 11.28
N PRO A 72 -5.64 4.85 12.14
CA PRO A 72 -4.31 4.91 12.74
C PRO A 72 -3.91 3.62 13.47
N MET A 73 -2.62 3.27 13.42
CA MET A 73 -2.05 2.28 14.31
C MET A 73 -2.08 2.82 15.75
N PRO A 74 -2.25 1.96 16.76
CA PRO A 74 -2.00 2.34 18.15
C PRO A 74 -0.59 2.94 18.34
N PHE A 75 -0.45 3.91 19.23
CA PHE A 75 0.84 4.58 19.44
C PHE A 75 1.94 3.62 19.88
N GLU A 76 1.60 2.63 20.72
CA GLU A 76 2.52 1.58 21.18
C GLU A 76 3.09 0.76 20.01
N GLU A 77 2.25 0.46 19.00
CA GLU A 77 2.70 -0.23 17.80
C GLU A 77 3.63 0.66 16.98
N ALA A 78 3.28 1.94 16.82
CA ALA A 78 4.10 2.91 16.09
C ALA A 78 5.49 3.07 16.69
N VAL A 79 5.60 3.24 18.03
CA VAL A 79 6.90 3.37 18.69
C VAL A 79 7.68 2.05 18.69
N SER A 80 7.01 0.90 18.73
CA SER A 80 7.67 -0.40 18.57
C SER A 80 8.36 -0.53 17.21
N VAL A 81 7.75 -0.04 16.14
CA VAL A 81 8.36 -0.03 14.79
C VAL A 81 9.60 0.87 14.77
N ILE A 82 9.54 2.03 15.44
CA ILE A 82 10.71 2.93 15.56
C ILE A 82 11.84 2.21 16.32
N ASP A 83 11.54 1.60 17.46
CA ASP A 83 12.51 0.90 18.30
C ASP A 83 13.18 -0.26 17.52
N GLU A 84 12.40 -1.04 16.78
CA GLU A 84 12.91 -2.10 15.91
C GLU A 84 13.84 -1.52 14.82
N SER A 85 13.45 -0.41 14.18
CA SER A 85 14.21 0.20 13.08
C SER A 85 15.54 0.78 13.54
N TYR A 86 15.57 1.41 14.72
CA TYR A 86 16.79 1.99 15.27
C TYR A 86 17.64 1.01 16.10
N GLY A 87 17.12 -0.19 16.41
CA GLY A 87 17.77 -1.16 17.29
C GLY A 87 17.93 -0.65 18.72
N ARG A 88 17.18 0.36 19.11
CA ARG A 88 17.19 1.01 20.44
C ARG A 88 15.90 1.77 20.68
N SER A 89 15.59 2.06 21.96
CA SER A 89 14.40 2.84 22.31
C SER A 89 14.37 4.20 21.61
N TRP A 90 13.21 4.55 21.04
CA TRP A 90 12.93 5.84 20.42
C TRP A 90 13.27 7.02 21.33
N LYS A 91 13.12 6.87 22.66
CA LYS A 91 13.46 7.88 23.67
C LYS A 91 14.94 8.27 23.68
N LYS A 92 15.80 7.50 23.03
CA LYS A 92 17.23 7.86 22.86
C LYS A 92 17.45 8.78 21.67
N VAL A 93 16.52 8.84 20.73
CA VAL A 93 16.59 9.65 19.49
C VAL A 93 15.72 10.90 19.62
N PHE A 94 14.48 10.71 20.07
CA PHE A 94 13.49 11.77 20.18
C PHE A 94 13.32 12.21 21.64
N ALA A 95 13.12 13.51 21.83
CA ALA A 95 12.69 14.09 23.11
C ALA A 95 11.20 13.80 23.33
N SER A 96 10.39 13.93 22.25
CA SER A 96 8.97 13.61 22.27
C SER A 96 8.48 13.17 20.89
N ILE A 97 7.40 12.38 20.87
CA ILE A 97 6.62 12.05 19.68
C ILE A 97 5.16 12.26 20.07
N GLU A 98 4.40 13.00 19.27
CA GLU A 98 2.95 13.16 19.49
C GLU A 98 2.23 11.82 19.28
N GLU A 99 1.36 11.45 20.21
CA GLU A 99 0.61 10.18 20.14
C GLU A 99 -0.37 10.17 18.98
N THR A 100 -1.01 11.33 18.72
CA THR A 100 -1.96 11.46 17.61
C THR A 100 -1.21 11.72 16.31
N PRO A 101 -1.35 10.86 15.27
CA PRO A 101 -0.71 11.11 14.00
C PRO A 101 -1.36 12.30 13.29
N ILE A 102 -0.57 13.07 12.55
CA ILE A 102 -1.04 14.15 11.68
C ILE A 102 -1.64 13.63 10.37
N GLY A 103 -1.38 12.37 10.05
CA GLY A 103 -1.95 11.68 8.89
C GLY A 103 -1.73 10.17 8.99
N SER A 104 -2.69 9.40 8.47
CA SER A 104 -2.61 7.95 8.43
C SER A 104 -3.07 7.44 7.08
N ALA A 105 -2.24 6.66 6.41
CA ALA A 105 -2.50 6.05 5.12
C ALA A 105 -2.44 4.52 5.20
N SER A 106 -2.74 3.85 4.08
CA SER A 106 -2.79 2.39 4.00
C SER A 106 -1.47 1.71 4.37
N ILE A 107 -0.32 2.35 4.12
CA ILE A 107 1.02 1.78 4.32
C ILE A 107 1.82 2.41 5.45
N ALA A 108 1.46 3.62 5.89
CA ALA A 108 2.22 4.37 6.90
C ALA A 108 1.33 5.39 7.62
N GLN A 109 1.81 5.90 8.74
CA GLN A 109 1.29 7.10 9.40
C GLN A 109 2.40 8.06 9.74
N VAL A 110 2.06 9.33 9.96
CA VAL A 110 3.02 10.41 10.19
C VAL A 110 2.74 11.08 11.53
N HIS A 111 3.76 11.24 12.34
CA HIS A 111 3.70 11.91 13.64
C HIS A 111 4.63 13.12 13.68
N ARG A 112 4.24 14.14 14.44
CA ARG A 112 5.16 15.19 14.84
C ARG A 112 6.08 14.66 15.93
N ALA A 113 7.34 15.08 15.92
CA ALA A 113 8.32 14.69 16.92
C ALA A 113 9.33 15.81 17.13
N VAL A 114 10.02 15.76 18.27
CA VAL A 114 11.15 16.62 18.59
C VAL A 114 12.37 15.73 18.82
N LEU A 115 13.44 16.01 18.10
CA LEU A 115 14.72 15.32 18.32
C LEU A 115 15.36 15.71 19.64
N LYS A 116 16.32 14.93 20.13
CA LYS A 116 17.13 15.28 21.32
C LYS A 116 17.95 16.57 21.14
N SER A 117 18.23 16.96 19.90
CA SER A 117 18.85 18.23 19.52
C SER A 117 17.92 19.44 19.67
N GLY A 118 16.60 19.22 19.86
CA GLY A 118 15.59 20.27 19.95
C GLY A 118 14.89 20.59 18.60
N GLU A 119 15.29 19.94 17.51
CA GLU A 119 14.67 20.17 16.19
C GLU A 119 13.29 19.52 16.13
N GLU A 120 12.32 20.26 15.58
CA GLU A 120 10.99 19.74 15.23
C GLU A 120 11.07 19.01 13.90
N VAL A 121 10.53 17.79 13.87
CA VAL A 121 10.54 16.91 12.70
C VAL A 121 9.20 16.21 12.53
N VAL A 122 8.98 15.63 11.36
CA VAL A 122 7.92 14.66 11.15
C VAL A 122 8.54 13.28 10.95
N VAL A 123 7.91 12.26 11.53
CA VAL A 123 8.35 10.86 11.43
C VAL A 123 7.29 10.08 10.69
N LYS A 124 7.66 9.56 9.51
CA LYS A 124 6.82 8.64 8.74
C LYS A 124 7.10 7.22 9.21
N ILE A 125 6.12 6.57 9.78
CA ILE A 125 6.23 5.23 10.36
C ILE A 125 5.44 4.25 9.49
N GLN A 126 6.14 3.33 8.85
CA GLN A 126 5.53 2.29 8.03
C GLN A 126 4.82 1.27 8.91
N ARG A 127 3.69 0.74 8.45
CA ARG A 127 2.97 -0.32 9.15
C ARG A 127 3.81 -1.61 9.19
N LYS A 128 3.78 -2.29 10.33
CA LYS A 128 4.55 -3.53 10.53
C LYS A 128 4.20 -4.58 9.48
N GLY A 129 5.23 -5.17 8.87
CA GLY A 129 5.07 -6.22 7.87
C GLY A 129 4.55 -5.75 6.50
N ILE A 130 4.39 -4.43 6.28
CA ILE A 130 3.88 -3.89 5.01
C ILE A 130 4.85 -4.17 3.87
N TYR A 131 6.16 -4.04 4.11
CA TYR A 131 7.19 -4.26 3.11
C TYR A 131 7.15 -5.70 2.57
N GLU A 132 7.11 -6.69 3.45
CA GLU A 132 7.05 -8.11 3.08
C GLU A 132 5.73 -8.46 2.39
N MET A 133 4.62 -7.81 2.78
CA MET A 133 3.35 -7.97 2.11
C MET A 133 3.43 -7.43 0.68
N MET A 134 3.88 -6.20 0.50
CA MET A 134 4.00 -5.55 -0.80
C MET A 134 4.96 -6.31 -1.72
N ALA A 135 6.12 -6.73 -1.22
CA ALA A 135 7.09 -7.50 -1.99
C ALA A 135 6.50 -8.81 -2.53
N ARG A 136 5.71 -9.52 -1.70
CA ARG A 136 5.02 -10.75 -2.13
C ARG A 136 3.93 -10.49 -3.17
N ASP A 137 3.15 -9.44 -2.99
CA ASP A 137 2.08 -9.08 -3.91
C ASP A 137 2.65 -8.67 -5.28
N ILE A 138 3.73 -7.88 -5.29
CA ILE A 138 4.45 -7.49 -6.50
C ILE A 138 5.03 -8.72 -7.21
N GLU A 139 5.66 -9.65 -6.47
CA GLU A 139 6.17 -10.89 -7.06
C GLU A 139 5.04 -11.72 -7.70
N PHE A 140 3.87 -11.76 -7.04
CA PHE A 140 2.69 -12.43 -7.58
C PHE A 140 2.21 -11.77 -8.88
N ILE A 141 2.06 -10.44 -8.88
CA ILE A 141 1.65 -9.66 -10.06
C ILE A 141 2.63 -9.87 -11.22
N ARG A 142 3.94 -9.82 -10.98
CA ARG A 142 4.98 -10.09 -12.00
C ARG A 142 4.83 -11.48 -12.64
N LYS A 143 4.51 -12.48 -11.83
CA LYS A 143 4.29 -13.85 -12.34
C LYS A 143 3.00 -13.96 -13.14
N ALA A 144 1.94 -13.31 -12.69
CA ALA A 144 0.67 -13.27 -13.41
C ALA A 144 0.83 -12.60 -14.79
N ILE A 145 1.53 -11.48 -14.85
CA ILE A 145 1.82 -10.75 -16.10
C ILE A 145 2.60 -11.62 -17.09
N LYS A 146 3.59 -12.39 -16.62
CA LYS A 146 4.39 -13.29 -17.48
C LYS A 146 3.57 -14.42 -18.10
N LEU A 147 2.43 -14.78 -17.50
CA LEU A 147 1.52 -15.82 -17.98
C LEU A 147 0.44 -15.25 -18.91
N MET A 148 0.28 -13.92 -18.97
CA MET A 148 -0.65 -13.28 -19.89
C MET A 148 -0.03 -13.17 -21.29
N PRO A 149 -0.82 -13.35 -22.38
CA PRO A 149 -0.32 -13.05 -23.71
C PRO A 149 0.12 -11.58 -23.78
N PRO A 150 1.04 -11.20 -24.69
CA PRO A 150 1.60 -9.87 -24.76
C PRO A 150 0.52 -8.84 -25.15
N ILE A 151 -0.19 -8.37 -24.14
CA ILE A 151 -0.95 -7.13 -24.20
C ILE A 151 0.07 -6.05 -23.96
N SER A 152 0.05 -4.97 -24.75
CA SER A 152 1.03 -3.88 -24.74
C SER A 152 1.44 -3.45 -23.31
N LEU A 153 2.53 -4.05 -22.81
CA LEU A 153 3.02 -3.94 -21.42
C LEU A 153 3.88 -2.69 -21.18
N LYS A 154 4.07 -1.82 -22.20
CA LYS A 154 4.95 -0.66 -22.05
C LYS A 154 4.57 0.26 -20.89
N GLY A 155 3.26 0.47 -20.62
CA GLY A 155 2.81 1.29 -19.50
C GLY A 155 2.87 0.62 -18.12
N MET A 156 2.92 -0.73 -18.04
CA MET A 156 2.95 -1.43 -16.75
C MET A 156 4.36 -1.55 -16.15
N VAL A 157 5.40 -1.43 -16.95
CA VAL A 157 6.80 -1.49 -16.48
C VAL A 157 7.16 -0.22 -15.71
N ASP A 158 6.63 0.93 -16.11
CA ASP A 158 6.86 2.21 -15.42
C ASP A 158 6.21 2.26 -14.03
N LEU A 159 5.11 1.54 -13.81
CA LEU A 159 4.47 1.37 -12.48
C LEU A 159 5.44 0.79 -11.44
N GLN A 160 6.35 -0.08 -11.85
CA GLN A 160 7.31 -0.72 -10.96
C GLN A 160 8.32 0.27 -10.39
N TYR A 161 8.78 1.24 -11.21
CA TYR A 161 9.73 2.26 -10.77
C TYR A 161 9.07 3.26 -9.82
N CYS A 162 7.81 3.64 -10.07
CA CYS A 162 7.07 4.54 -9.18
C CYS A 162 6.78 3.94 -7.80
N MET A 163 6.65 2.61 -7.68
CA MET A 163 6.37 1.95 -6.40
C MET A 163 7.60 1.78 -5.50
N LEU A 164 8.81 1.84 -6.06
CA LEU A 164 10.08 1.64 -5.35
C LEU A 164 10.80 2.96 -5.04
N ALA A 165 10.31 4.09 -5.56
CA ALA A 165 10.97 5.40 -5.44
C ALA A 165 10.49 6.25 -4.23
N ASP A 166 9.47 5.79 -3.49
CA ASP A 166 8.94 6.37 -2.24
C ASP A 166 9.33 5.50 -1.03
#